data_55b8c63201eb8cdd85471fc5fefca5ed
#
_entry.id   55b8c63201eb8cdd85471fc5fefca5ed
#
_cell.length_a   1.000
_cell.length_b   1.000
_cell.length_c   1.000
_cell.angle_alpha   90.00
_cell.angle_beta   90.00
_cell.angle_gamma   90.00
#
_symmetry.space_group_name_H-M   'P 1'
#
loop_
_entity.id
_entity.type
_entity.pdbx_description
1 polymer ?
#
loop_
_entity_poly.entity_id
_entity_poly.type
_entity_poly.pdbx_seq_one_letter_code
_entity_poly.pdbx_strand_id
1 'polypeptide(L)'
;MIAADGGSSKVRKIMGLELKGLTYPETTILAATKFPFHEHISGLSNVNYVWSNWGTYSLLRLPGIWRCSLYPDTGETIDRAIRSESINEKLSRIVPDEKDFRVTEVRPYKIHQRILDKYVHGRVVFAGDAAHLNSPSGGMGMNGGIHDGWCLSERLKDIFLDGLPLTR
;
A
#
# COMPACT_ATOMS: atom_id res chain seq x y z
N MET A 1 23.03 10.04 -10.55
CA MET A 1 22.02 10.46 -9.56
C MET A 1 21.06 9.30 -9.32
N ILE A 2 20.70 9.05 -8.07
CA ILE A 2 19.68 8.04 -7.71
C ILE A 2 18.40 8.80 -7.35
N ALA A 3 17.29 8.48 -8.00
CA ALA A 3 15.96 9.00 -7.74
C ALA A 3 15.17 7.96 -6.95
N ALA A 4 15.06 8.16 -5.64
CA ALA A 4 14.29 7.34 -4.69
C ALA A 4 13.31 8.24 -3.89
N ASP A 5 12.68 9.19 -4.59
CA ASP A 5 11.85 10.25 -4.03
C ASP A 5 10.35 9.91 -4.01
N GLY A 6 10.05 8.61 -4.04
CA GLY A 6 8.72 8.07 -3.78
C GLY A 6 7.74 8.13 -4.97
N GLY A 7 6.51 7.66 -4.74
CA GLY A 7 5.50 7.50 -5.79
C GLY A 7 5.13 8.79 -6.54
N SER A 8 5.25 9.93 -5.87
CA SER A 8 5.03 11.26 -6.47
C SER A 8 6.29 11.88 -7.08
N SER A 9 7.34 11.11 -7.32
CA SER A 9 8.68 11.52 -7.75
C SER A 9 8.72 12.79 -8.58
N LYS A 10 9.43 13.80 -8.07
CA LYS A 10 9.68 15.06 -8.80
C LYS A 10 10.69 14.84 -9.91
N VAL A 11 11.70 14.01 -9.68
CA VAL A 11 12.73 13.69 -10.69
C VAL A 11 12.07 13.05 -11.90
N ARG A 12 11.19 12.06 -11.69
CA ARG A 12 10.43 11.40 -12.76
C ARG A 12 9.62 12.41 -13.59
N LYS A 13 8.90 13.32 -12.90
CA LYS A 13 8.09 14.36 -13.55
C LYS A 13 8.94 15.34 -14.36
N ILE A 14 10.06 15.82 -13.81
CA ILE A 14 10.97 16.75 -14.50
C ILE A 14 11.56 16.11 -15.76
N MET A 15 11.81 14.80 -15.73
CA MET A 15 12.32 14.06 -16.89
C MET A 15 11.22 13.68 -17.89
N GLY A 16 9.96 14.06 -17.68
CA GLY A 16 8.84 13.72 -18.56
C GLY A 16 8.51 12.23 -18.61
N LEU A 17 8.87 11.47 -17.55
CA LEU A 17 8.67 10.05 -17.48
C LEU A 17 7.38 9.72 -16.72
N GLU A 18 6.67 8.70 -17.18
CA GLU A 18 5.40 8.23 -16.60
C GLU A 18 5.48 6.77 -16.21
N LEU A 19 4.82 6.43 -15.09
CA LEU A 19 4.60 5.05 -14.70
C LEU A 19 3.48 4.45 -15.55
N LYS A 20 3.77 3.37 -16.26
CA LYS A 20 2.79 2.60 -17.03
C LYS A 20 2.17 1.49 -16.18
N GLY A 21 0.94 1.14 -16.47
CA GLY A 21 0.20 0.11 -15.75
C GLY A 21 -1.23 0.53 -15.46
N LEU A 22 -1.80 -0.01 -14.39
CA LEU A 22 -3.20 0.19 -14.06
C LEU A 22 -3.38 0.80 -12.66
N THR A 23 -4.52 1.44 -12.48
CA THR A 23 -5.10 1.74 -11.18
C THR A 23 -6.33 0.87 -11.04
N TYR A 24 -6.41 0.12 -9.95
CA TYR A 24 -7.59 -0.71 -9.70
C TYR A 24 -8.82 0.18 -9.51
N PRO A 25 -9.98 -0.22 -10.05
CA PRO A 25 -11.21 0.57 -9.94
C PRO A 25 -11.68 0.68 -8.48
N GLU A 26 -11.44 -0.35 -7.69
CA GLU A 26 -11.83 -0.40 -6.29
C GLU A 26 -11.04 0.61 -5.45
N THR A 27 -11.74 1.25 -4.53
CA THR A 27 -11.12 2.10 -3.53
C THR A 27 -11.09 1.35 -2.20
N THR A 28 -9.92 1.21 -1.63
CA THR A 28 -9.78 0.66 -0.28
C THR A 28 -9.92 1.77 0.74
N ILE A 29 -10.65 1.49 1.82
CA ILE A 29 -10.81 2.39 2.95
C ILE A 29 -9.98 1.84 4.11
N LEU A 30 -8.97 2.58 4.53
CA LEU A 30 -8.21 2.27 5.72
C LEU A 30 -8.88 2.96 6.91
N ALA A 31 -9.40 2.17 7.86
CA ALA A 31 -9.88 2.66 9.13
C ALA A 31 -8.92 2.25 10.25
N ALA A 32 -8.47 3.21 11.06
CA ALA A 32 -7.69 2.93 12.26
C ALA A 32 -8.59 3.03 13.49
N THR A 33 -8.49 2.06 14.39
CA THR A 33 -9.33 1.99 15.58
C THR A 33 -8.57 1.47 16.80
N LYS A 34 -8.98 1.91 17.98
CA LYS A 34 -8.52 1.37 19.27
C LYS A 34 -9.37 0.21 19.77
N PHE A 35 -10.36 -0.23 19.01
CA PHE A 35 -11.22 -1.35 19.38
C PHE A 35 -10.40 -2.66 19.47
N PRO A 36 -10.49 -3.43 20.55
CA PRO A 36 -9.65 -4.60 20.79
C PRO A 36 -10.24 -5.86 20.12
N PHE A 37 -10.21 -5.98 18.80
CA PHE A 37 -10.78 -7.12 18.07
C PHE A 37 -10.36 -8.48 18.61
N HIS A 38 -9.15 -8.61 19.13
CA HIS A 38 -8.62 -9.87 19.68
C HIS A 38 -9.30 -10.32 20.97
N GLU A 39 -10.04 -9.45 21.65
CA GLU A 39 -10.86 -9.80 22.82
C GLU A 39 -12.25 -10.31 22.41
N HIS A 40 -12.70 -9.98 21.20
CA HIS A 40 -14.01 -10.33 20.67
C HIS A 40 -14.00 -11.47 19.66
N ILE A 41 -12.87 -11.69 18.98
CA ILE A 41 -12.72 -12.70 17.93
C ILE A 41 -11.59 -13.64 18.32
N SER A 42 -11.92 -14.87 18.61
CA SER A 42 -10.93 -15.91 18.93
C SER A 42 -10.06 -16.25 17.72
N GLY A 43 -8.78 -16.51 17.95
CA GLY A 43 -7.85 -16.98 16.94
C GLY A 43 -7.30 -15.92 15.99
N LEU A 44 -7.53 -14.61 16.24
CA LEU A 44 -6.91 -13.56 15.45
C LEU A 44 -5.38 -13.54 15.64
N SER A 45 -4.67 -13.47 14.51
CA SER A 45 -3.24 -13.17 14.46
C SER A 45 -3.00 -11.65 14.34
N ASN A 46 -1.74 -11.24 14.24
CA ASN A 46 -1.43 -9.82 14.00
C ASN A 46 -1.83 -9.36 12.59
N VAL A 47 -1.91 -10.27 11.64
CA VAL A 47 -2.33 -9.99 10.25
C VAL A 47 -3.40 -10.99 9.86
N ASN A 48 -4.58 -10.50 9.50
CA ASN A 48 -5.72 -11.32 9.12
C ASN A 48 -6.29 -10.81 7.80
N TYR A 49 -6.36 -11.68 6.80
CA TYR A 49 -7.12 -11.46 5.57
C TYR A 49 -8.35 -12.35 5.62
N VAL A 50 -9.52 -11.76 5.47
CA VAL A 50 -10.79 -12.46 5.63
C VAL A 50 -11.64 -12.33 4.38
N TRP A 51 -12.15 -13.46 3.92
CA TRP A 51 -13.15 -13.58 2.87
C TRP A 51 -14.47 -14.03 3.48
N SER A 52 -15.47 -13.19 3.39
CA SER A 52 -16.81 -13.46 3.93
C SER A 52 -17.85 -13.39 2.81
N ASN A 53 -19.06 -13.81 3.11
CA ASN A 53 -20.19 -13.76 2.18
C ASN A 53 -20.65 -12.33 1.83
N TRP A 54 -20.28 -11.33 2.64
CA TRP A 54 -20.60 -9.92 2.40
C TRP A 54 -19.42 -9.09 1.87
N GLY A 55 -18.25 -9.72 1.70
CA GLY A 55 -17.06 -9.04 1.16
C GLY A 55 -15.76 -9.49 1.81
N THR A 56 -14.69 -8.85 1.38
CA THR A 56 -13.34 -9.07 1.92
C THR A 56 -12.92 -7.91 2.82
N TYR A 57 -12.13 -8.21 3.83
CA TYR A 57 -11.52 -7.19 4.68
C TYR A 57 -10.21 -7.70 5.26
N SER A 58 -9.41 -6.80 5.80
CA SER A 58 -8.23 -7.19 6.58
C SER A 58 -8.16 -6.48 7.92
N LEU A 59 -7.63 -7.17 8.91
CA LEU A 59 -7.35 -6.63 10.23
C LEU A 59 -5.86 -6.76 10.51
N LEU A 60 -5.19 -5.65 10.70
CA LEU A 60 -3.77 -5.58 11.04
C LEU A 60 -3.61 -5.00 12.45
N ARG A 61 -3.05 -5.80 13.35
CA ARG A 61 -2.76 -5.38 14.72
C ARG A 61 -1.42 -4.64 14.78
N LEU A 62 -1.44 -3.44 15.28
CA LEU A 62 -0.27 -2.63 15.58
C LEU A 62 -0.24 -2.30 17.09
N PRO A 63 0.87 -1.83 17.64
CA PRO A 63 0.91 -1.38 19.03
C PRO A 63 -0.16 -0.32 19.32
N GLY A 64 -1.14 -0.67 20.16
CA GLY A 64 -2.21 0.22 20.61
C GLY A 64 -3.34 0.54 19.62
N ILE A 65 -3.28 0.04 18.38
CA ILE A 65 -4.34 0.24 17.38
C ILE A 65 -4.50 -0.97 16.45
N TRP A 66 -5.68 -1.04 15.81
CA TRP A 66 -5.92 -1.91 14.68
C TRP A 66 -6.13 -1.10 13.41
N ARG A 67 -5.60 -1.57 12.30
CA ARG A 67 -5.90 -1.06 10.97
C ARG A 67 -6.78 -2.03 10.23
N CYS A 68 -7.94 -1.54 9.81
CA CYS A 68 -8.93 -2.30 9.07
C CYS A 68 -8.94 -1.82 7.62
N SER A 69 -8.70 -2.71 6.67
CA SER A 69 -8.93 -2.41 5.25
C SER A 69 -10.34 -2.85 4.91
N LEU A 70 -11.17 -1.91 4.50
CA LEU A 70 -12.58 -2.07 4.16
C LEU A 70 -12.82 -1.62 2.72
N TYR A 71 -13.96 -1.97 2.17
CA TYR A 71 -14.36 -1.58 0.82
C TYR A 71 -15.76 -0.94 0.84
N PRO A 72 -16.05 -0.03 -0.10
CA PRO A 72 -17.42 0.43 -0.30
C PRO A 72 -18.35 -0.73 -0.63
N ASP A 73 -19.58 -0.67 -0.16
CA ASP A 73 -20.62 -1.62 -0.54
C ASP A 73 -21.03 -1.39 -2.01
N THR A 74 -21.69 -2.37 -2.62
CA THR A 74 -22.18 -2.26 -4.00
C THR A 74 -23.07 -1.05 -4.16
N GLY A 75 -22.70 -0.14 -5.06
CA GLY A 75 -23.44 1.12 -5.31
C GLY A 75 -23.20 2.22 -4.27
N GLU A 76 -22.35 1.99 -3.26
CA GLU A 76 -22.01 3.02 -2.29
C GLU A 76 -20.95 3.98 -2.87
N THR A 77 -21.20 5.28 -2.74
CA THR A 77 -20.20 6.29 -3.12
C THR A 77 -19.10 6.37 -2.08
N ILE A 78 -17.89 6.76 -2.51
CA ILE A 78 -16.75 6.88 -1.57
C ILE A 78 -17.01 7.90 -0.46
N ASP A 79 -17.69 9.00 -0.78
CA ASP A 79 -18.02 10.06 0.19
C ASP A 79 -18.96 9.55 1.30
N ARG A 80 -19.82 8.58 0.99
CA ARG A 80 -20.66 7.89 1.98
C ARG A 80 -19.85 6.85 2.74
N ALA A 81 -19.07 6.05 2.02
CA ALA A 81 -18.33 4.92 2.56
C ALA A 81 -17.29 5.31 3.62
N ILE A 82 -16.76 6.54 3.56
CA ILE A 82 -15.80 7.06 4.55
C ILE A 82 -16.45 7.74 5.77
N ARG A 83 -17.78 7.85 5.81
CA ARG A 83 -18.46 8.41 6.98
C ARG A 83 -18.44 7.45 8.16
N SER A 84 -18.45 7.99 9.36
CA SER A 84 -18.39 7.22 10.60
C SER A 84 -19.50 6.16 10.68
N GLU A 85 -20.70 6.50 10.22
CA GLU A 85 -21.85 5.59 10.22
C GLU A 85 -21.57 4.37 9.35
N SER A 86 -21.11 4.57 8.11
CA SER A 86 -20.82 3.48 7.16
C SER A 86 -19.63 2.63 7.64
N ILE A 87 -18.62 3.25 8.23
CA ILE A 87 -17.48 2.51 8.82
C ILE A 87 -17.95 1.65 9.97
N ASN A 88 -18.74 2.21 10.90
CA ASN A 88 -19.29 1.44 12.02
C ASN A 88 -20.21 0.31 11.56
N GLU A 89 -21.05 0.53 10.54
CA GLU A 89 -21.90 -0.52 9.95
C GLU A 89 -21.03 -1.67 9.39
N LYS A 90 -19.94 -1.37 8.69
CA LYS A 90 -19.01 -2.37 8.15
C LYS A 90 -18.29 -3.14 9.27
N LEU A 91 -17.84 -2.44 10.30
CA LEU A 91 -17.17 -3.05 11.45
C LEU A 91 -18.13 -3.89 12.31
N SER A 92 -19.41 -3.49 12.42
CA SER A 92 -20.46 -4.27 13.10
C SER A 92 -20.78 -5.60 12.40
N ARG A 93 -20.49 -5.73 11.10
CA ARG A 93 -20.56 -7.04 10.42
C ARG A 93 -19.45 -7.99 10.87
N ILE A 94 -18.35 -7.45 11.40
CA ILE A 94 -17.22 -8.22 11.95
C ILE A 94 -17.47 -8.59 13.40
N VAL A 95 -17.99 -7.63 14.20
CA VAL A 95 -18.37 -7.83 15.61
C VAL A 95 -19.80 -7.29 15.81
N PRO A 96 -20.84 -8.13 15.63
CA PRO A 96 -22.24 -7.69 15.57
C PRO A 96 -22.78 -6.99 16.83
N ASP A 97 -22.26 -7.33 17.99
CA ASP A 97 -22.74 -6.81 19.27
C ASP A 97 -22.14 -5.44 19.65
N GLU A 98 -21.23 -4.92 18.82
CA GLU A 98 -20.57 -3.65 19.07
C GLU A 98 -21.12 -2.55 18.15
N LYS A 99 -21.20 -1.33 18.68
CA LYS A 99 -21.69 -0.16 17.95
C LYS A 99 -20.70 1.01 17.90
N ASP A 100 -19.73 1.03 18.82
CA ASP A 100 -18.70 2.08 18.86
C ASP A 100 -17.30 1.47 18.74
N PHE A 101 -16.78 1.47 17.55
CA PHE A 101 -15.45 0.94 17.26
C PHE A 101 -14.31 1.95 17.53
N ARG A 102 -14.58 3.11 18.11
CA ARG A 102 -13.56 4.11 18.45
C ARG A 102 -12.61 4.40 17.28
N VAL A 103 -13.18 4.60 16.11
CA VAL A 103 -12.42 4.89 14.89
C VAL A 103 -11.73 6.24 15.04
N THR A 104 -10.43 6.27 14.85
CA THR A 104 -9.58 7.45 15.04
C THR A 104 -9.15 8.08 13.72
N GLU A 105 -9.14 7.31 12.64
CA GLU A 105 -8.71 7.75 11.33
C GLU A 105 -9.42 6.96 10.25
N VAL A 106 -9.82 7.64 9.17
CA VAL A 106 -10.36 7.02 7.96
C VAL A 106 -9.68 7.64 6.75
N ARG A 107 -9.07 6.82 5.89
CA ARG A 107 -8.41 7.25 4.65
C ARG A 107 -8.80 6.36 3.47
N PRO A 108 -9.46 6.90 2.45
CA PRO A 108 -9.60 6.18 1.18
C PRO A 108 -8.29 6.23 0.40
N TYR A 109 -7.94 5.12 -0.27
CA TYR A 109 -6.81 5.09 -1.19
C TYR A 109 -7.09 4.15 -2.37
N LYS A 110 -6.49 4.48 -3.49
CA LYS A 110 -6.53 3.63 -4.69
C LYS A 110 -5.27 2.77 -4.76
N ILE A 111 -5.47 1.54 -5.18
CA ILE A 111 -4.37 0.61 -5.41
C ILE A 111 -3.84 0.82 -6.83
N HIS A 112 -2.53 0.95 -6.94
CA HIS A 112 -1.82 1.09 -8.20
C HIS A 112 -0.89 -0.09 -8.43
N GLN A 113 -0.82 -0.54 -9.68
CA GLN A 113 0.19 -1.48 -10.17
C GLN A 113 0.82 -0.83 -11.39
N ARG A 114 1.89 -0.08 -11.18
CA ARG A 114 2.51 0.74 -12.21
C ARG A 114 4.03 0.66 -12.13
N ILE A 115 4.70 0.77 -13.28
CA ILE A 115 6.15 0.64 -13.39
C ILE A 115 6.69 1.55 -14.49
N LEU A 116 7.93 2.02 -14.35
CA LEU A 116 8.69 2.63 -15.45
C LEU A 116 9.09 1.57 -16.47
N ASP A 117 9.13 1.93 -17.74
CA ASP A 117 9.63 1.04 -18.80
C ASP A 117 11.12 0.68 -18.60
N LYS A 118 11.88 1.62 -18.06
CA LYS A 118 13.29 1.46 -17.73
C LYS A 118 13.60 2.16 -16.42
N TYR A 119 14.48 1.60 -15.62
CA TYR A 119 14.94 2.22 -14.37
C TYR A 119 16.14 3.15 -14.57
N VAL A 120 16.87 2.98 -15.67
CA VAL A 120 18.06 3.75 -16.00
C VAL A 120 17.81 4.68 -17.18
N HIS A 121 18.00 5.97 -16.97
CA HIS A 121 17.88 7.03 -17.97
C HIS A 121 19.15 7.89 -17.98
N GLY A 122 20.10 7.52 -18.83
CA GLY A 122 21.42 8.17 -18.85
C GLY A 122 22.15 7.99 -17.50
N ARG A 123 22.36 9.10 -16.80
CA ARG A 123 23.04 9.09 -15.47
C ARG A 123 22.05 9.15 -14.29
N VAL A 124 20.78 8.92 -14.52
CA VAL A 124 19.73 8.87 -13.50
C VAL A 124 19.21 7.46 -13.42
N VAL A 125 19.17 6.92 -12.19
CA VAL A 125 18.61 5.59 -11.87
C VAL A 125 17.46 5.79 -10.91
N PHE A 126 16.33 5.16 -11.19
CA PHE A 126 15.15 5.15 -10.33
C PHE A 126 15.10 3.88 -9.49
N ALA A 127 14.64 4.01 -8.22
CA ALA A 127 14.50 2.91 -7.29
C ALA A 127 13.25 3.09 -6.41
N GLY A 128 12.69 1.98 -5.93
CA GLY A 128 11.52 1.95 -5.08
C GLY A 128 10.29 2.61 -5.74
N ASP A 129 9.46 3.27 -4.94
CA ASP A 129 8.20 3.88 -5.41
C ASP A 129 8.41 4.96 -6.50
N ALA A 130 9.62 5.48 -6.65
CA ALA A 130 9.95 6.36 -7.78
C ALA A 130 9.97 5.60 -9.11
N ALA A 131 10.28 4.32 -9.11
CA ALA A 131 10.34 3.44 -10.27
C ALA A 131 9.08 2.62 -10.47
N HIS A 132 8.43 2.15 -9.40
CA HIS A 132 7.25 1.28 -9.47
C HIS A 132 6.32 1.45 -8.26
N LEU A 133 5.03 1.24 -8.49
CA LEU A 133 3.99 1.19 -7.46
C LEU A 133 3.36 -0.19 -7.49
N ASN A 134 3.40 -0.89 -6.37
CA ASN A 134 2.87 -2.24 -6.24
C ASN A 134 1.58 -2.27 -5.44
N SER A 135 0.71 -3.22 -5.77
CA SER A 135 -0.44 -3.54 -4.93
C SER A 135 0.03 -4.01 -3.55
N PRO A 136 -0.59 -3.54 -2.45
CA PRO A 136 -0.26 -3.99 -1.10
C PRO A 136 -0.55 -5.47 -0.86
N SER A 137 -1.41 -6.09 -1.68
CA SER A 137 -1.84 -7.49 -1.52
C SER A 137 -0.68 -8.51 -1.59
N GLY A 138 0.41 -8.16 -2.27
CA GLY A 138 1.60 -9.02 -2.35
C GLY A 138 2.68 -8.71 -1.32
N GLY A 139 2.52 -7.67 -0.51
CA GLY A 139 3.56 -7.22 0.44
C GLY A 139 4.85 -6.73 -0.23
N MET A 140 4.82 -6.44 -1.53
CA MET A 140 6.01 -6.19 -2.35
C MET A 140 6.44 -4.72 -2.42
N GLY A 141 5.64 -3.76 -1.92
CA GLY A 141 6.00 -2.33 -2.00
C GLY A 141 7.32 -2.03 -1.29
N MET A 142 7.33 -2.13 0.02
CA MET A 142 8.54 -1.90 0.82
C MET A 142 9.66 -2.91 0.50
N ASN A 143 9.34 -4.19 0.42
CA ASN A 143 10.31 -5.24 0.16
C ASN A 143 10.97 -5.06 -1.22
N GLY A 144 10.20 -4.73 -2.25
CA GLY A 144 10.72 -4.41 -3.59
C GLY A 144 11.66 -3.21 -3.57
N GLY A 145 11.26 -2.13 -2.88
CA GLY A 145 12.11 -0.94 -2.74
C GLY A 145 13.44 -1.20 -2.00
N ILE A 146 13.43 -2.04 -0.95
CA ILE A 146 14.65 -2.48 -0.25
C ILE A 146 15.53 -3.30 -1.20
N HIS A 147 14.93 -4.22 -1.94
CA HIS A 147 15.63 -5.05 -2.91
C HIS A 147 16.26 -4.22 -4.03
N ASP A 148 15.53 -3.22 -4.55
CA ASP A 148 16.08 -2.26 -5.53
C ASP A 148 17.33 -1.56 -5.00
N GLY A 149 17.26 -1.07 -3.75
CA GLY A 149 18.38 -0.40 -3.09
C GLY A 149 19.59 -1.32 -2.96
N TRP A 150 19.37 -2.56 -2.57
CA TRP A 150 20.44 -3.57 -2.47
C TRP A 150 21.07 -3.86 -3.84
N CYS A 151 20.28 -4.26 -4.83
CA CYS A 151 20.77 -4.57 -6.18
C CYS A 151 21.49 -3.38 -6.83
N LEU A 152 20.96 -2.16 -6.63
CA LEU A 152 21.61 -0.95 -7.14
C LEU A 152 22.95 -0.70 -6.46
N SER A 153 23.06 -0.90 -5.15
CA SER A 153 24.32 -0.71 -4.41
C SER A 153 25.42 -1.65 -4.87
N GLU A 154 25.10 -2.94 -5.05
CA GLU A 154 26.03 -3.93 -5.59
C GLU A 154 26.50 -3.54 -7.01
N ARG A 155 25.58 -3.13 -7.87
CA ARG A 155 25.91 -2.73 -9.24
C ARG A 155 26.75 -1.47 -9.29
N LEU A 156 26.49 -0.48 -8.42
CA LEU A 156 27.31 0.73 -8.34
C LEU A 156 28.71 0.43 -7.81
N LYS A 157 28.82 -0.48 -6.84
CA LYS A 157 30.12 -0.98 -6.38
C LYS A 157 30.92 -1.58 -7.53
N ASP A 158 30.33 -2.51 -8.30
CA ASP A 158 30.97 -3.14 -9.46
C ASP A 158 31.50 -2.08 -10.45
N ILE A 159 30.70 -1.04 -10.72
CA ILE A 159 31.05 0.02 -11.67
C ILE A 159 32.17 0.91 -11.12
N PHE A 160 32.06 1.38 -9.88
CA PHE A 160 32.94 2.41 -9.33
C PHE A 160 34.22 1.84 -8.71
N LEU A 161 34.20 0.65 -8.15
CA LEU A 161 35.34 0.03 -7.50
C LEU A 161 36.03 -1.00 -8.40
N ASP A 162 35.27 -1.77 -9.15
CA ASP A 162 35.79 -2.88 -9.95
C ASP A 162 35.91 -2.51 -11.45
N GLY A 163 35.51 -1.28 -11.83
CA GLY A 163 35.68 -0.75 -13.19
C GLY A 163 34.79 -1.41 -14.25
N LEU A 164 33.70 -2.05 -13.87
CA LEU A 164 32.79 -2.69 -14.80
C LEU A 164 32.00 -1.65 -15.64
N PRO A 165 31.65 -1.99 -16.90
CA PRO A 165 30.90 -1.06 -17.75
C PRO A 165 29.51 -0.80 -17.24
N LEU A 166 28.98 0.42 -17.49
CA LEU A 166 27.63 0.86 -17.14
C LEU A 166 26.50 0.04 -17.81
N THR A 167 26.83 -0.72 -18.86
CA THR A 167 25.89 -1.50 -19.66
C THR A 167 26.04 -2.99 -19.37
N ARG A 168 25.22 -3.50 -18.48
CA ARG A 168 24.82 -4.92 -18.42
C ARG A 168 23.39 -5.04 -17.95
#